data_cb649488d4b19a7be8a9aca963f703ee
#
_entry.id   cb649488d4b19a7be8a9aca963f703ee
#
_cell.length_a   1.000
_cell.length_b   1.000
_cell.length_c   1.000
_cell.angle_alpha   90.00
_cell.angle_beta   90.00
_cell.angle_gamma   90.00
#
_symmetry.space_group_name_H-M   'P 1'
#
loop_
_entity.id
_entity.type
_entity.pdbx_description
1 polymer ?
#
loop_
_entity_poly.entity_id
_entity_poly.type
_entity_poly.pdbx_seq_one_letter_code
_entity_poly.pdbx_strand_id
1 'polypeptide(L)'
;MKKAPAAGEEEKKDGDAQAVVYQDVRLNNRIIDLRVPTNQAIFRLQSGICQIYREFMLDNDFVEIHTPKLIGGASEGGANVFKFKYFEQDGCLA
;
A
#
# COMPACT_ATOMS: atom_id res chain seq x y z
N MET A 1 -18.67 -53.38 -37.58
CA MET A 1 -18.76 -52.02 -37.11
C MET A 1 -18.04 -51.92 -35.76
N LYS A 2 -16.81 -51.38 -35.72
CA LYS A 2 -16.03 -51.19 -34.50
C LYS A 2 -16.27 -49.78 -33.97
N LYS A 3 -16.71 -49.69 -32.74
CA LYS A 3 -17.00 -48.49 -32.01
C LYS A 3 -15.68 -47.76 -31.64
N ALA A 4 -15.55 -46.50 -31.97
CA ALA A 4 -14.40 -45.67 -31.63
C ALA A 4 -14.32 -45.42 -30.11
N PRO A 5 -13.13 -45.32 -29.52
CA PRO A 5 -13.00 -45.00 -28.11
C PRO A 5 -13.25 -43.50 -27.87
N ALA A 6 -13.90 -43.23 -26.75
CA ALA A 6 -14.22 -41.87 -26.26
C ALA A 6 -12.95 -41.09 -25.90
N ALA A 7 -13.05 -39.81 -26.13
CA ALA A 7 -12.00 -38.81 -25.90
C ALA A 7 -11.55 -38.82 -24.43
N GLY A 8 -10.24 -38.62 -24.28
CA GLY A 8 -9.56 -38.67 -22.99
C GLY A 8 -10.10 -37.66 -21.98
N GLU A 9 -10.28 -38.17 -20.78
CA GLU A 9 -10.33 -37.36 -19.57
C GLU A 9 -8.95 -36.75 -19.39
N GLU A 10 -8.87 -35.42 -19.57
CA GLU A 10 -7.71 -34.66 -19.14
C GLU A 10 -7.66 -34.75 -17.61
N GLU A 11 -6.69 -35.52 -17.08
CA GLU A 11 -6.29 -35.38 -15.67
C GLU A 11 -5.98 -33.93 -15.39
N LYS A 12 -6.89 -33.25 -14.67
CA LYS A 12 -6.56 -32.02 -13.98
C LYS A 12 -5.42 -32.34 -13.02
N LYS A 13 -4.20 -31.99 -13.41
CA LYS A 13 -3.09 -31.85 -12.47
C LYS A 13 -3.56 -30.96 -11.36
N ASP A 14 -3.61 -31.52 -10.17
CA ASP A 14 -3.81 -30.85 -8.90
C ASP A 14 -2.62 -29.90 -8.68
N GLY A 15 -2.64 -28.78 -9.44
CA GLY A 15 -1.63 -27.75 -9.43
C GLY A 15 -1.89 -26.87 -8.23
N ASP A 16 -1.06 -27.05 -7.20
CA ASP A 16 -0.67 -26.03 -6.23
C ASP A 16 -1.82 -25.10 -5.80
N ALA A 17 -2.74 -25.63 -5.00
CA ALA A 17 -3.69 -24.81 -4.29
C ALA A 17 -2.90 -23.91 -3.33
N GLN A 18 -2.49 -22.74 -3.81
CA GLN A 18 -1.84 -21.74 -2.98
C GLN A 18 -2.74 -21.44 -1.79
N ALA A 19 -2.21 -21.73 -0.60
CA ALA A 19 -2.91 -21.44 0.64
C ALA A 19 -3.28 -19.96 0.69
N VAL A 20 -4.57 -19.68 0.71
CA VAL A 20 -5.08 -18.31 0.80
C VAL A 20 -4.88 -17.83 2.23
N VAL A 21 -4.00 -16.85 2.40
CA VAL A 21 -3.77 -16.20 3.70
C VAL A 21 -4.66 -14.97 3.80
N TYR A 22 -5.56 -14.95 4.77
CA TYR A 22 -6.47 -13.83 4.99
C TYR A 22 -5.78 -12.59 5.53
N GLN A 23 -6.42 -11.44 5.34
CA GLN A 23 -5.85 -10.13 5.66
C GLN A 23 -5.49 -9.96 7.15
N ASP A 24 -6.30 -10.47 8.05
CA ASP A 24 -6.05 -10.42 9.50
C ASP A 24 -4.77 -11.15 9.89
N VAL A 25 -4.53 -12.33 9.32
CA VAL A 25 -3.29 -13.08 9.53
C VAL A 25 -2.08 -12.33 8.98
N ARG A 26 -2.22 -11.72 7.81
CA ARG A 26 -1.15 -10.91 7.19
C ARG A 26 -0.81 -9.69 8.01
N LEU A 27 -1.81 -8.98 8.53
CA LEU A 27 -1.62 -7.79 9.37
C LEU A 27 -0.99 -8.13 10.73
N ASN A 28 -1.34 -9.28 11.32
CA ASN A 28 -0.76 -9.74 12.57
C ASN A 28 0.66 -10.29 12.41
N ASN A 29 1.05 -10.66 11.19
CA ASN A 29 2.38 -11.17 10.86
C ASN A 29 3.07 -10.30 9.82
N ARG A 30 3.04 -9.00 10.01
CA ARG A 30 3.44 -8.00 9.02
C ARG A 30 4.89 -8.15 8.54
N ILE A 31 5.79 -8.55 9.41
CA ILE A 31 7.21 -8.75 9.08
C ILE A 31 7.38 -9.80 7.98
N ILE A 32 6.61 -10.90 8.07
CA ILE A 32 6.64 -11.98 7.08
C ILE A 32 5.90 -11.53 5.81
N ASP A 33 4.74 -10.92 5.96
CA ASP A 33 3.91 -10.41 4.85
C ASP A 33 4.69 -9.43 3.96
N LEU A 34 5.52 -8.57 4.54
CA LEU A 34 6.36 -7.63 3.81
C LEU A 34 7.51 -8.28 3.02
N ARG A 35 7.78 -9.56 3.25
CA ARG A 35 8.77 -10.33 2.48
C ARG A 35 8.18 -10.91 1.18
N VAL A 36 6.87 -10.91 1.04
CA VAL A 36 6.19 -11.39 -0.17
C VAL A 36 6.50 -10.45 -1.34
N PRO A 37 6.96 -10.98 -2.49
CA PRO A 37 7.36 -10.15 -3.63
C PRO A 37 6.27 -9.18 -4.11
N THR A 38 5.00 -9.59 -4.10
CA THR A 38 3.88 -8.73 -4.48
C THR A 38 3.76 -7.51 -3.56
N ASN A 39 3.91 -7.67 -2.25
CA ASN A 39 3.86 -6.57 -1.30
C ASN A 39 5.08 -5.64 -1.46
N GLN A 40 6.25 -6.21 -1.72
CA GLN A 40 7.45 -5.41 -2.03
C GLN A 40 7.28 -4.61 -3.32
N ALA A 41 6.64 -5.20 -4.34
CA ALA A 41 6.36 -4.49 -5.59
C ALA A 41 5.46 -3.26 -5.37
N ILE A 42 4.46 -3.35 -4.49
CA ILE A 42 3.60 -2.21 -4.12
C ILE A 42 4.43 -1.06 -3.54
N PHE A 43 5.33 -1.35 -2.59
CA PHE A 43 6.18 -0.32 -2.00
C PHE A 43 7.18 0.28 -2.99
N ARG A 44 7.75 -0.55 -3.88
CA ARG A 44 8.63 -0.06 -4.95
C ARG A 44 7.88 0.85 -5.92
N LEU A 45 6.65 0.47 -6.28
CA LEU A 45 5.80 1.30 -7.14
C LEU A 45 5.47 2.64 -6.46
N GLN A 46 5.07 2.62 -5.21
CA GLN A 46 4.80 3.84 -4.44
C GLN A 46 6.03 4.76 -4.35
N SER A 47 7.19 4.19 -4.07
CA SER A 47 8.46 4.94 -4.05
C SER A 47 8.76 5.56 -5.41
N GLY A 48 8.61 4.79 -6.49
CA GLY A 48 8.82 5.29 -7.86
C GLY A 48 7.88 6.42 -8.22
N ILE A 49 6.61 6.32 -7.86
CA ILE A 49 5.63 7.41 -8.09
C ILE A 49 6.04 8.68 -7.37
N CYS A 50 6.46 8.59 -6.11
CA CYS A 50 6.94 9.75 -5.35
C CYS A 50 8.18 10.38 -5.98
N GLN A 51 9.11 9.56 -6.46
CA GLN A 51 10.31 10.04 -7.14
C GLN A 51 9.97 10.78 -8.43
N ILE A 52 9.19 10.16 -9.31
CA ILE A 52 8.79 10.75 -10.60
C ILE A 52 8.01 12.05 -10.37
N TYR A 53 7.15 12.10 -9.35
CA TYR A 53 6.43 13.32 -9.01
C TYR A 53 7.38 14.45 -8.62
N ARG A 54 8.39 14.17 -7.80
CA ARG A 54 9.40 15.19 -7.45
C ARG A 54 10.20 15.66 -8.66
N GLU A 55 10.65 14.72 -9.48
CA GLU A 55 11.37 15.03 -10.71
C GLU A 55 10.53 15.95 -11.61
N PHE A 56 9.27 15.58 -11.84
CA PHE A 56 8.36 16.41 -12.64
C PHE A 56 8.17 17.81 -12.07
N MET A 57 8.02 17.96 -10.76
CA MET A 57 7.86 19.29 -10.14
C MET A 57 9.15 20.10 -10.25
N LEU A 58 10.30 19.50 -10.01
CA LEU A 58 11.60 20.18 -10.15
C LEU A 58 11.87 20.63 -11.58
N ASP A 59 11.53 19.82 -12.57
CA ASP A 59 11.67 20.14 -13.99
C ASP A 59 10.76 21.30 -14.43
N ASN A 60 9.72 21.59 -13.64
CA ASN A 60 8.82 22.71 -13.85
C ASN A 60 9.11 23.90 -12.89
N ASP A 61 10.32 24.03 -12.40
CA ASP A 61 10.81 25.12 -11.55
C ASP A 61 10.11 25.24 -10.18
N PHE A 62 9.49 24.16 -9.66
CA PHE A 62 9.00 24.13 -8.30
C PHE A 62 10.13 23.81 -7.33
N VAL A 63 10.07 24.39 -6.13
CA VAL A 63 11.01 24.11 -5.05
C VAL A 63 10.31 23.28 -3.97
N GLU A 64 10.88 22.15 -3.61
CA GLU A 64 10.36 21.33 -2.50
C GLU A 64 10.66 22.01 -1.17
N ILE A 65 9.62 22.23 -0.37
CA ILE A 65 9.74 22.76 0.99
C ILE A 65 9.19 21.76 2.00
N HIS A 66 9.77 21.76 3.19
CA HIS A 66 9.34 20.91 4.31
C HIS A 66 8.67 21.77 5.39
N THR A 67 7.34 21.79 5.37
CA THR A 67 6.56 22.51 6.37
C THR A 67 6.47 21.71 7.68
N PRO A 68 6.31 22.39 8.85
CA PRO A 68 6.04 21.70 10.10
C PRO A 68 4.81 20.81 10.01
N LYS A 69 4.88 19.62 10.60
CA LYS A 69 3.75 18.66 10.65
C LYS A 69 2.88 18.89 11.88
N LEU A 70 3.42 19.53 12.90
CA LEU A 70 2.70 19.89 14.11
C LEU A 70 2.48 21.40 14.09
N ILE A 71 1.23 21.81 14.22
CA ILE A 71 0.84 23.23 14.23
C ILE A 71 0.00 23.54 15.47
N GLY A 72 0.09 24.78 15.95
CA GLY A 72 -0.75 25.30 17.04
C GLY A 72 -2.11 25.76 16.48
N GLY A 73 -3.18 25.14 16.96
CA GLY A 73 -4.52 25.49 16.51
C GLY A 73 -5.01 24.63 15.33
N ALA A 74 -6.32 24.63 15.08
CA ALA A 74 -6.92 23.90 13.97
C ALA A 74 -6.65 24.63 12.64
N SER A 75 -5.99 23.98 11.71
CA SER A 75 -5.98 24.42 10.34
C SER A 75 -7.35 24.11 9.73
N GLU A 76 -8.04 25.11 9.30
CA GLU A 76 -9.30 25.12 8.54
C GLU A 76 -10.44 24.19 8.99
N GLY A 77 -11.64 24.77 9.17
CA GLY A 77 -12.83 24.05 9.60
C GLY A 77 -13.34 23.08 8.54
N GLY A 78 -13.66 21.86 8.97
CA GLY A 78 -14.42 20.90 8.18
C GLY A 78 -13.87 19.48 8.15
N ALA A 79 -12.61 19.25 8.40
CA ALA A 79 -12.03 17.92 8.47
C ALA A 79 -11.84 17.47 9.93
N ASN A 80 -11.88 16.15 10.16
CA ASN A 80 -11.51 15.57 11.43
C ASN A 80 -10.02 15.81 11.68
N VAL A 81 -9.72 16.76 12.55
CA VAL A 81 -8.36 17.16 12.90
C VAL A 81 -7.88 16.30 14.06
N PHE A 82 -6.70 15.67 13.92
CA PHE A 82 -6.03 15.01 15.02
C PHE A 82 -5.49 16.03 15.99
N LYS A 83 -6.19 16.20 17.13
CA LYS A 83 -5.78 17.09 18.21
C LYS A 83 -4.99 16.33 19.25
N PHE A 84 -3.97 16.97 19.82
CA PHE A 84 -3.18 16.45 20.92
C PHE A 84 -2.74 17.57 21.85
N LYS A 85 -2.37 17.21 23.07
CA LYS A 85 -1.75 18.13 24.01
C LYS A 85 -0.24 18.11 23.85
N TYR A 86 0.36 19.25 23.61
CA TYR A 86 1.79 19.43 23.57
C TYR A 86 2.18 20.36 24.70
N PHE A 87 2.68 19.80 25.81
CA PHE A 87 2.79 20.51 27.10
C PHE A 87 1.44 21.09 27.52
N GLU A 88 1.34 22.39 27.75
CA GLU A 88 0.10 23.07 28.11
C GLU A 88 -0.69 23.64 26.91
N GLN A 89 -0.19 23.45 25.70
CA GLN A 89 -0.81 24.00 24.48
C GLN A 89 -1.54 22.91 23.69
N ASP A 90 -2.59 23.33 23.00
CA ASP A 90 -3.27 22.47 22.04
C ASP A 90 -2.53 22.51 20.70
N GLY A 91 -2.19 21.34 20.20
CA GLY A 91 -1.61 21.14 18.89
C GLY A 91 -2.48 20.24 18.01
N CYS A 92 -2.23 20.29 16.72
CA CYS A 92 -2.84 19.38 15.77
C CYS A 92 -1.83 18.97 14.69
N LEU A 93 -2.14 17.84 14.01
CA LEU A 93 -1.44 17.51 12.78
C LEU A 93 -1.91 18.43 11.65
N ALA A 94 -0.95 18.88 10.85
CA ALA A 94 -1.22 19.71 9.66
C ALA A 94 -1.86 18.87 8.54
#